data_4fe1a47b8ab0f951e8889d2ccfd66d04
#
_entry.id   4fe1a47b8ab0f951e8889d2ccfd66d04
#
_cell.length_a   1.000
_cell.length_b   1.000
_cell.length_c   1.000
_cell.angle_alpha   90.00
_cell.angle_beta   90.00
_cell.angle_gamma   90.00
#
_symmetry.space_group_name_H-M   'P 1'
#
loop_
_entity.id
_entity.type
_entity.pdbx_description
1 polymer ?
#
loop_
_entity_poly.entity_id
_entity_poly.type
_entity_poly.pdbx_seq_one_letter_code
_entity_poly.pdbx_strand_id
1 'polypeptide(L)'
;RMKSNTELHFEEGAKIIAAPEKYQAYDQREPWEGPQYQDGGHTFFHNSLIWADGEKNISITGKGFIDGVGLTKKDKEKAGIVQGGGEDTGDKSIAFKLCQNVKIKDITIYRGGHFAIIVTGCQHTIIDGVTIDTNRDGVDIDCCKDLIIQNSVVNTSHDDAIVLKSSYALKKVVPCEDIIVKNCTVTGYKCGTYLDGTKVPEPVNWVCGRIKLGTESNGGYRNIYIKDCKGEYSSGLAFESVDQGLMENIYVDCVTINHTHHYPIYITTGCRNRGPKERTDVSTGRNIFIKNVTCLHADSIAGIIIT
;
A
#
# COMPACT_ATOMS: atom_id res chain seq x y z
N ARG A 1 15.53 13.69 0.76
CA ARG A 1 15.54 13.06 2.09
C ARG A 1 14.94 13.99 3.12
N MET A 2 13.97 13.53 3.90
CA MET A 2 13.42 14.28 5.06
C MET A 2 14.23 14.00 6.32
N LYS A 3 14.21 14.94 7.24
CA LYS A 3 14.88 14.89 8.54
C LYS A 3 13.88 15.07 9.68
N SER A 4 14.28 14.66 10.86
CA SER A 4 13.45 14.82 12.07
C SER A 4 13.06 16.29 12.31
N ASN A 5 11.85 16.48 12.80
CA ASN A 5 11.24 17.78 13.10
C ASN A 5 11.10 18.68 11.86
N THR A 6 10.78 18.08 10.70
CA THR A 6 10.57 18.83 9.46
C THR A 6 9.19 18.59 8.86
N GLU A 7 8.66 19.61 8.25
CA GLU A 7 7.45 19.56 7.43
C GLU A 7 7.78 19.96 6.00
N LEU A 8 7.35 19.16 5.03
CA LEU A 8 7.24 19.54 3.63
C LEU A 8 5.79 19.98 3.39
N HIS A 9 5.56 21.27 3.39
CA HIS A 9 4.24 21.83 3.14
C HIS A 9 4.11 22.27 1.67
N PHE A 10 3.02 21.83 1.05
CA PHE A 10 2.67 22.22 -0.31
C PHE A 10 1.59 23.29 -0.31
N GLU A 11 1.91 24.46 -0.78
CA GLU A 11 0.88 25.45 -1.11
C GLU A 11 -0.01 24.95 -2.25
N GLU A 12 -1.22 25.46 -2.33
CA GLU A 12 -2.14 25.11 -3.40
C GLU A 12 -1.54 25.38 -4.78
N GLY A 13 -1.55 24.39 -5.67
CA GLY A 13 -0.93 24.46 -6.99
C GLY A 13 0.55 24.11 -7.03
N ALA A 14 1.22 23.94 -5.89
CA ALA A 14 2.60 23.47 -5.87
C ALA A 14 2.72 22.05 -6.39
N LYS A 15 3.76 21.76 -7.19
CA LYS A 15 3.99 20.46 -7.81
C LYS A 15 5.43 19.99 -7.64
N ILE A 16 5.59 18.71 -7.32
CA ILE A 16 6.85 17.99 -7.47
C ILE A 16 6.69 17.00 -8.62
N ILE A 17 7.59 17.03 -9.58
CA ILE A 17 7.63 16.11 -10.71
C ILE A 17 8.89 15.27 -10.58
N ALA A 18 8.72 13.95 -10.53
CA ALA A 18 9.83 13.03 -10.42
C ALA A 18 10.74 13.11 -11.65
N ALA A 19 12.03 13.27 -11.42
CA ALA A 19 13.00 13.36 -12.49
C ALA A 19 13.12 12.03 -13.24
N PRO A 20 13.20 12.03 -14.59
CA PRO A 20 13.53 10.86 -15.36
C PRO A 20 14.90 10.26 -14.98
N GLU A 21 15.02 8.95 -15.09
CA GLU A 21 16.24 8.18 -14.79
C GLU A 21 17.54 8.77 -15.36
N LYS A 22 17.47 9.28 -16.57
CA LYS A 22 18.65 9.87 -17.26
C LYS A 22 19.35 11.02 -16.51
N TYR A 23 18.68 11.61 -15.52
CA TYR A 23 19.24 12.67 -14.69
C TYR A 23 19.95 12.16 -13.43
N GLN A 24 19.87 10.85 -13.13
CA GLN A 24 20.50 10.27 -11.94
C GLN A 24 20.23 11.07 -10.67
N ALA A 25 18.97 11.48 -10.48
CA ALA A 25 18.57 12.46 -9.45
C ALA A 25 18.24 11.82 -8.10
N TYR A 26 18.33 10.50 -7.99
CA TYR A 26 17.92 9.77 -6.79
C TYR A 26 19.12 9.24 -6.01
N ASP A 27 18.96 9.15 -4.69
CA ASP A 27 19.95 8.51 -3.85
C ASP A 27 20.10 7.02 -4.21
N GLN A 28 21.28 6.48 -4.01
CA GLN A 28 21.52 5.05 -4.18
C GLN A 28 20.77 4.24 -3.13
N ARG A 29 20.43 3.01 -3.50
CA ARG A 29 19.84 2.07 -2.55
C ARG A 29 20.76 1.84 -1.38
N GLU A 30 20.18 1.71 -0.20
CA GLU A 30 20.90 1.25 0.99
C GLU A 30 21.43 -0.18 0.79
N PRO A 31 22.58 -0.53 1.39
CA PRO A 31 23.12 -1.88 1.34
C PRO A 31 22.16 -2.90 1.97
N TRP A 32 22.05 -4.06 1.35
CA TRP A 32 21.29 -5.17 1.90
C TRP A 32 22.19 -6.39 2.06
N GLU A 33 22.27 -6.89 3.28
CA GLU A 33 22.98 -8.12 3.61
C GLU A 33 22.01 -9.22 4.02
N GLY A 34 22.29 -10.44 3.55
CA GLY A 34 21.49 -11.62 3.84
C GLY A 34 20.37 -11.89 2.83
N PRO A 35 19.55 -12.93 3.05
CA PRO A 35 18.51 -13.33 2.14
C PRO A 35 17.38 -12.29 2.08
N GLN A 36 16.83 -12.10 0.90
CA GLN A 36 15.70 -11.23 0.64
C GLN A 36 14.46 -12.10 0.37
N TYR A 37 13.45 -12.01 1.24
CA TYR A 37 12.23 -12.81 1.15
C TYR A 37 11.06 -12.05 0.51
N GLN A 38 11.04 -10.75 0.66
CA GLN A 38 10.11 -9.81 0.04
C GLN A 38 10.66 -9.26 -1.29
N ASP A 39 9.85 -8.54 -2.04
CA ASP A 39 10.36 -7.86 -3.24
C ASP A 39 11.28 -6.67 -2.90
N GLY A 40 12.01 -6.18 -3.91
CA GLY A 40 12.96 -5.08 -3.74
C GLY A 40 12.31 -3.77 -3.32
N GLY A 41 11.05 -3.56 -3.65
CA GLY A 41 10.30 -2.38 -3.26
C GLY A 41 10.10 -2.27 -1.74
N HIS A 42 9.93 -3.40 -1.06
CA HIS A 42 9.89 -3.45 0.41
C HIS A 42 11.26 -3.39 1.07
N THR A 43 12.33 -3.56 0.31
CA THR A 43 13.70 -3.65 0.85
C THR A 43 14.41 -2.31 0.84
N PHE A 44 14.31 -1.57 -0.26
CA PHE A 44 15.10 -0.36 -0.50
C PHE A 44 14.22 0.89 -0.45
N PHE A 45 14.65 1.90 0.29
CA PHE A 45 13.91 3.13 0.55
C PHE A 45 14.60 4.37 0.03
N HIS A 46 15.94 4.42 0.05
CA HIS A 46 16.68 5.64 -0.28
C HIS A 46 16.53 6.07 -1.73
N ASN A 47 16.32 5.13 -2.66
CA ASN A 47 16.07 5.42 -4.08
C ASN A 47 14.62 5.86 -4.36
N SER A 48 14.05 6.68 -3.51
CA SER A 48 12.67 7.20 -3.64
C SER A 48 12.66 8.70 -3.78
N LEU A 49 11.58 9.26 -4.32
CA LEU A 49 11.46 10.70 -4.54
C LEU A 49 11.51 11.49 -3.22
N ILE A 50 10.73 11.02 -2.23
CA ILE A 50 10.74 11.58 -0.88
C ILE A 50 10.92 10.40 0.08
N TRP A 51 11.98 10.41 0.87
CA TRP A 51 12.25 9.32 1.80
C TRP A 51 12.75 9.78 3.16
N ALA A 52 12.56 8.92 4.17
CA ALA A 52 13.08 9.08 5.52
C ALA A 52 13.34 7.71 6.14
N ASP A 53 14.40 7.58 6.95
CA ASP A 53 14.79 6.37 7.66
C ASP A 53 15.21 6.72 9.09
N GLY A 54 14.50 6.16 10.08
CA GLY A 54 14.74 6.37 11.50
C GLY A 54 14.39 7.77 12.04
N GLU A 55 13.67 8.58 11.28
CA GLU A 55 13.39 9.98 11.63
C GLU A 55 12.10 10.12 12.47
N LYS A 56 11.96 11.27 13.16
CA LYS A 56 10.81 11.53 14.03
C LYS A 56 10.18 12.89 13.75
N ASN A 57 8.87 13.00 14.00
CA ASN A 57 8.10 14.25 13.84
C ASN A 57 8.27 14.78 12.41
N ILE A 58 7.92 13.98 11.42
CA ILE A 58 7.97 14.36 10.01
C ILE A 58 6.58 14.48 9.42
N SER A 59 6.37 15.46 8.59
CA SER A 59 5.08 15.64 7.93
C SER A 59 5.20 16.08 6.47
N ILE A 60 4.26 15.62 5.65
CA ILE A 60 3.99 16.11 4.31
C ILE A 60 2.55 16.56 4.30
N THR A 61 2.30 17.82 4.03
CA THR A 61 0.96 18.41 4.15
C THR A 61 0.65 19.39 3.02
N GLY A 62 -0.60 19.80 2.96
CA GLY A 62 -1.07 20.82 2.02
C GLY A 62 -1.67 20.26 0.75
N LYS A 63 -2.18 21.11 -0.13
CA LYS A 63 -2.91 20.72 -1.34
C LYS A 63 -2.00 20.62 -2.57
N GLY A 64 -0.82 20.05 -2.38
CA GLY A 64 0.15 19.88 -3.46
C GLY A 64 -0.07 18.63 -4.29
N PHE A 65 0.70 18.56 -5.35
CA PHE A 65 0.63 17.49 -6.35
C PHE A 65 2.01 16.87 -6.56
N ILE A 66 2.09 15.55 -6.46
CA ILE A 66 3.28 14.77 -6.79
C ILE A 66 3.00 13.99 -8.06
N ASP A 67 3.80 14.19 -9.10
CA ASP A 67 3.77 13.40 -10.32
C ASP A 67 5.01 12.50 -10.41
N GLY A 68 4.80 11.21 -10.21
CA GLY A 68 5.85 10.21 -10.25
C GLY A 68 6.25 9.73 -11.66
N VAL A 69 6.00 10.52 -12.71
CA VAL A 69 6.25 10.13 -14.12
C VAL A 69 7.66 9.59 -14.39
N GLY A 70 8.65 9.99 -13.62
CA GLY A 70 10.04 9.54 -13.75
C GLY A 70 10.44 8.34 -12.89
N LEU A 71 9.51 7.81 -12.06
CA LEU A 71 9.83 6.77 -11.07
C LEU A 71 9.90 5.35 -11.64
N THR A 72 9.35 5.08 -12.82
CA THR A 72 9.32 3.76 -13.44
C THR A 72 9.94 3.76 -14.82
N LYS A 73 10.70 2.71 -15.15
CA LYS A 73 11.18 2.47 -16.51
C LYS A 73 10.02 2.02 -17.39
N LYS A 74 9.77 2.71 -18.51
CA LYS A 74 8.74 2.37 -19.50
C LYS A 74 8.76 0.90 -19.96
N ASP A 75 9.93 0.31 -20.05
CA ASP A 75 10.10 -1.07 -20.50
C ASP A 75 9.64 -2.10 -19.46
N LYS A 76 9.69 -1.74 -18.18
CA LYS A 76 9.20 -2.59 -17.08
C LYS A 76 7.70 -2.41 -16.85
N GLU A 77 7.15 -1.23 -17.11
CA GLU A 77 5.70 -1.01 -17.13
C GLU A 77 5.01 -1.90 -18.18
N LYS A 78 5.57 -1.98 -19.39
CA LYS A 78 5.03 -2.81 -20.47
C LYS A 78 5.07 -4.31 -20.15
N ALA A 79 6.02 -4.74 -19.34
CA ALA A 79 6.19 -6.14 -18.96
C ALA A 79 5.43 -6.52 -17.68
N GLY A 80 4.78 -5.58 -16.98
CA GLY A 80 4.20 -5.83 -15.66
C GLY A 80 5.24 -6.20 -14.59
N ILE A 81 6.53 -6.06 -14.90
CA ILE A 81 7.64 -6.44 -14.03
C ILE A 81 8.27 -5.16 -13.48
N VAL A 82 7.64 -4.55 -12.51
CA VAL A 82 8.30 -3.51 -11.71
C VAL A 82 8.91 -4.17 -10.48
N GLN A 83 10.01 -4.85 -10.67
CA GLN A 83 10.89 -5.21 -9.56
C GLN A 83 11.86 -4.06 -9.36
N GLY A 84 11.81 -3.46 -8.18
CA GLY A 84 12.58 -2.33 -7.69
C GLY A 84 13.58 -1.75 -8.68
N GLY A 85 13.45 -0.47 -9.03
CA GLY A 85 14.23 0.20 -10.07
C GLY A 85 15.74 -0.10 -10.07
N GLY A 86 16.46 0.19 -11.14
CA GLY A 86 17.92 0.09 -11.21
C GLY A 86 18.61 0.92 -10.12
N GLU A 87 19.90 0.76 -9.94
CA GLU A 87 20.66 1.40 -8.84
C GLU A 87 20.49 2.92 -8.78
N ASP A 88 20.22 3.57 -9.92
CA ASP A 88 20.12 5.03 -10.05
C ASP A 88 18.71 5.54 -10.36
N THR A 89 17.67 4.73 -10.14
CA THR A 89 16.28 5.09 -10.45
C THR A 89 15.45 5.29 -9.21
N GLY A 90 14.66 6.37 -9.18
CA GLY A 90 13.58 6.53 -8.21
C GLY A 90 12.50 5.47 -8.43
N ASP A 91 12.02 4.90 -7.35
CA ASP A 91 11.17 3.73 -7.34
C ASP A 91 9.78 4.05 -6.73
N LYS A 92 9.73 4.98 -5.76
CA LYS A 92 8.52 5.31 -4.99
C LYS A 92 8.35 6.81 -4.85
N SER A 93 7.11 7.25 -4.72
CA SER A 93 6.87 8.68 -4.44
C SER A 93 7.23 9.04 -3.00
N ILE A 94 6.71 8.29 -2.02
CA ILE A 94 7.00 8.51 -0.59
C ILE A 94 7.38 7.18 0.06
N ALA A 95 8.53 7.13 0.72
CA ALA A 95 9.04 5.91 1.36
C ALA A 95 9.63 6.23 2.74
N PHE A 96 8.94 5.81 3.81
CA PHE A 96 9.36 6.03 5.18
C PHE A 96 9.62 4.71 5.89
N LYS A 97 10.76 4.60 6.55
CA LYS A 97 11.20 3.41 7.26
C LYS A 97 11.57 3.75 8.69
N LEU A 98 11.06 2.96 9.65
CA LEU A 98 11.35 3.10 11.08
C LEU A 98 11.13 4.52 11.64
N CYS A 99 10.20 5.28 11.06
CA CYS A 99 9.90 6.64 11.48
C CYS A 99 8.83 6.67 12.58
N GLN A 100 8.83 7.73 13.36
CA GLN A 100 7.86 7.94 14.45
C GLN A 100 7.17 9.30 14.34
N ASN A 101 5.88 9.34 14.69
CA ASN A 101 5.07 10.54 14.60
C ASN A 101 5.09 11.13 13.19
N VAL A 102 4.50 10.38 12.26
CA VAL A 102 4.45 10.69 10.82
C VAL A 102 3.06 11.23 10.46
N LYS A 103 3.00 12.29 9.68
CA LYS A 103 1.76 12.83 9.12
C LYS A 103 1.88 13.03 7.62
N ILE A 104 0.96 12.45 6.85
CA ILE A 104 0.80 12.70 5.41
C ILE A 104 -0.64 13.17 5.20
N LYS A 105 -0.82 14.39 4.70
CA LYS A 105 -2.14 14.99 4.68
C LYS A 105 -2.42 15.84 3.43
N ASP A 106 -3.63 15.66 2.87
CA ASP A 106 -4.28 16.49 1.83
C ASP A 106 -3.52 16.56 0.48
N ILE A 107 -2.49 15.77 0.26
CA ILE A 107 -1.72 15.73 -0.97
C ILE A 107 -2.36 14.85 -2.05
N THR A 108 -2.07 15.15 -3.30
CA THR A 108 -2.43 14.31 -4.45
C THR A 108 -1.18 13.67 -5.05
N ILE A 109 -1.23 12.36 -5.31
CA ILE A 109 -0.15 11.61 -5.97
C ILE A 109 -0.67 10.98 -7.26
N TYR A 110 -0.03 11.28 -8.36
CA TYR A 110 -0.28 10.70 -9.67
C TYR A 110 0.92 9.89 -10.13
N ARG A 111 0.69 8.67 -10.64
CA ARG A 111 1.77 7.77 -11.12
C ARG A 111 2.82 7.51 -10.04
N GLY A 112 2.39 6.94 -8.92
CA GLY A 112 3.18 6.83 -7.69
C GLY A 112 4.48 6.01 -7.75
N GLY A 113 4.79 5.38 -8.87
CA GLY A 113 5.92 4.46 -8.99
C GLY A 113 5.53 3.04 -8.58
N HIS A 114 6.44 2.27 -8.03
CA HIS A 114 6.18 0.94 -7.49
C HIS A 114 5.19 1.01 -6.32
N PHE A 115 5.39 1.97 -5.42
CA PHE A 115 4.44 2.34 -4.37
C PHE A 115 4.24 3.86 -4.38
N ALA A 116 3.00 4.32 -4.32
CA ALA A 116 2.78 5.75 -4.15
C ALA A 116 3.18 6.20 -2.74
N ILE A 117 2.80 5.45 -1.72
CA ILE A 117 3.23 5.62 -0.33
C ILE A 117 3.59 4.25 0.23
N ILE A 118 4.79 4.10 0.78
CA ILE A 118 5.14 2.96 1.62
C ILE A 118 5.65 3.45 2.97
N VAL A 119 5.13 2.85 4.04
CA VAL A 119 5.59 3.05 5.40
C VAL A 119 5.93 1.70 6.02
N THR A 120 7.20 1.48 6.41
CA THR A 120 7.65 0.21 6.98
C THR A 120 8.23 0.41 8.39
N GLY A 121 7.67 -0.31 9.36
CA GLY A 121 8.10 -0.23 10.75
C GLY A 121 7.83 1.12 11.41
N CYS A 122 6.97 1.95 10.83
CA CYS A 122 6.62 3.26 11.36
C CYS A 122 5.61 3.15 12.52
N GLN A 123 5.63 4.12 13.41
CA GLN A 123 4.73 4.19 14.57
C GLN A 123 4.09 5.57 14.69
N HIS A 124 2.86 5.63 15.23
CA HIS A 124 2.10 6.86 15.41
C HIS A 124 1.97 7.63 14.08
N THR A 125 1.38 6.97 13.07
CA THR A 125 1.29 7.50 11.72
C THR A 125 -0.15 7.89 11.37
N ILE A 126 -0.33 9.05 10.75
CA ILE A 126 -1.61 9.51 10.22
C ILE A 126 -1.46 9.78 8.72
N ILE A 127 -2.30 9.12 7.92
CA ILE A 127 -2.49 9.41 6.49
C ILE A 127 -3.94 9.88 6.34
N ASP A 128 -4.15 11.13 5.96
CA ASP A 128 -5.47 11.76 6.00
C ASP A 128 -5.72 12.61 4.75
N GLY A 129 -6.86 12.39 4.10
CA GLY A 129 -7.29 13.21 2.97
C GLY A 129 -6.42 13.11 1.71
N VAL A 130 -5.63 12.05 1.55
CA VAL A 130 -4.81 11.86 0.35
C VAL A 130 -5.64 11.39 -0.83
N THR A 131 -5.27 11.85 -2.04
CA THR A 131 -5.82 11.35 -3.30
C THR A 131 -4.70 10.71 -4.11
N ILE A 132 -4.83 9.43 -4.44
CA ILE A 132 -3.81 8.69 -5.20
C ILE A 132 -4.45 8.15 -6.47
N ASP A 133 -3.79 8.34 -7.62
CA ASP A 133 -4.16 7.77 -8.91
C ASP A 133 -2.92 7.16 -9.57
N THR A 134 -2.79 5.85 -9.45
CA THR A 134 -1.60 5.11 -9.88
C THR A 134 -2.00 3.77 -10.51
N ASN A 135 -1.04 3.04 -11.04
CA ASN A 135 -1.26 1.71 -11.61
C ASN A 135 -0.68 0.56 -10.77
N ARG A 136 0.11 0.87 -9.75
CA ARG A 136 0.69 -0.08 -8.80
C ARG A 136 0.18 0.23 -7.40
N ASP A 137 0.77 -0.38 -6.36
CA ASP A 137 0.31 -0.21 -4.98
C ASP A 137 0.11 1.27 -4.60
N GLY A 138 -1.03 1.57 -4.00
CA GLY A 138 -1.36 2.92 -3.55
C GLY A 138 -0.69 3.23 -2.21
N VAL A 139 -1.14 2.61 -1.14
CA VAL A 139 -0.60 2.80 0.21
C VAL A 139 -0.24 1.46 0.82
N ASP A 140 1.04 1.23 1.03
CA ASP A 140 1.60 0.06 1.71
C ASP A 140 1.93 0.39 3.17
N ILE A 141 1.32 -0.34 4.08
CA ILE A 141 1.51 -0.23 5.53
C ILE A 141 2.18 -1.53 5.98
N ASP A 142 3.51 -1.53 6.10
CA ASP A 142 4.30 -2.73 6.35
C ASP A 142 4.92 -2.73 7.75
N CYS A 143 4.66 -3.75 8.55
CA CYS A 143 5.23 -3.89 9.91
C CYS A 143 4.96 -2.68 10.83
N CYS A 144 3.90 -1.92 10.59
CA CYS A 144 3.59 -0.69 11.32
C CYS A 144 2.77 -0.95 12.58
N LYS A 145 2.83 0.01 13.50
CA LYS A 145 2.02 0.02 14.72
C LYS A 145 1.40 1.39 14.97
N ASP A 146 0.13 1.40 15.40
CA ASP A 146 -0.63 2.62 15.69
C ASP A 146 -0.64 3.56 14.48
N LEU A 147 -1.41 3.16 13.46
CA LEU A 147 -1.56 3.92 12.22
C LEU A 147 -3.02 4.09 11.86
N ILE A 148 -3.36 5.29 11.41
CA ILE A 148 -4.68 5.60 10.86
C ILE A 148 -4.51 6.09 9.43
N ILE A 149 -5.23 5.46 8.49
CA ILE A 149 -5.51 6.01 7.16
C ILE A 149 -6.99 6.34 7.06
N GLN A 150 -7.30 7.58 6.69
CA GLN A 150 -8.68 8.05 6.66
C GLN A 150 -8.96 9.08 5.58
N ASN A 151 -10.26 9.26 5.25
CA ASN A 151 -10.76 10.31 4.37
C ASN A 151 -10.05 10.36 3.00
N SER A 152 -9.54 9.23 2.54
CA SER A 152 -8.63 9.15 1.40
C SER A 152 -9.27 8.44 0.22
N VAL A 153 -8.82 8.78 -0.96
CA VAL A 153 -9.22 8.12 -2.21
C VAL A 153 -7.98 7.52 -2.86
N VAL A 154 -8.03 6.22 -3.14
CA VAL A 154 -6.91 5.51 -3.74
C VAL A 154 -7.39 4.72 -4.96
N ASN A 155 -7.00 5.19 -6.14
CA ASN A 155 -7.22 4.50 -7.41
C ASN A 155 -5.96 3.78 -7.83
N THR A 156 -6.07 2.45 -8.00
CA THR A 156 -5.01 1.64 -8.59
C THR A 156 -5.62 0.57 -9.49
N SER A 157 -5.14 0.46 -10.72
CA SER A 157 -5.71 -0.48 -11.67
C SER A 157 -5.11 -1.89 -11.58
N HIS A 158 -3.82 -2.01 -11.27
CA HIS A 158 -3.10 -3.28 -11.40
C HIS A 158 -2.54 -3.85 -10.10
N ASP A 159 -2.76 -3.16 -8.97
CA ASP A 159 -2.31 -3.63 -7.66
C ASP A 159 -3.21 -3.12 -6.52
N ASP A 160 -2.82 -3.38 -5.28
CA ASP A 160 -3.65 -3.11 -4.11
C ASP A 160 -3.73 -1.60 -3.80
N ALA A 161 -4.92 -1.09 -3.50
CA ALA A 161 -5.10 0.33 -3.20
C ALA A 161 -4.60 0.70 -1.80
N ILE A 162 -5.05 -0.03 -0.79
CA ILE A 162 -4.57 0.10 0.59
C ILE A 162 -4.23 -1.30 1.05
N VAL A 163 -2.96 -1.54 1.35
CA VAL A 163 -2.51 -2.87 1.75
C VAL A 163 -1.70 -2.83 3.03
N LEU A 164 -2.04 -3.74 3.95
CA LEU A 164 -1.30 -4.01 5.16
C LEU A 164 -0.40 -5.21 4.92
N LYS A 165 0.87 -5.08 5.24
CA LYS A 165 1.86 -6.13 5.09
C LYS A 165 2.63 -6.33 6.40
N SER A 166 3.21 -7.48 6.53
CA SER A 166 4.09 -7.83 7.65
C SER A 166 5.25 -8.63 7.07
N SER A 167 6.07 -7.93 6.27
CA SER A 167 7.19 -8.51 5.54
C SER A 167 8.42 -8.78 6.43
N TYR A 168 9.44 -9.39 5.87
CA TYR A 168 10.74 -9.56 6.54
C TYR A 168 11.72 -8.42 6.21
N ALA A 169 11.23 -7.27 5.73
CA ALA A 169 12.04 -6.11 5.34
C ALA A 169 12.86 -5.51 6.49
N LEU A 170 12.42 -5.72 7.73
CA LEU A 170 13.15 -5.29 8.93
C LEU A 170 14.14 -6.35 9.45
N LYS A 171 14.39 -7.43 8.69
CA LYS A 171 15.26 -8.57 9.08
C LYS A 171 14.81 -9.27 10.36
N LYS A 172 13.57 -9.11 10.74
CA LYS A 172 12.92 -9.73 11.89
C LYS A 172 11.42 -9.84 11.68
N VAL A 173 10.79 -10.72 12.41
CA VAL A 173 9.33 -10.90 12.42
C VAL A 173 8.70 -9.76 13.22
N VAL A 174 7.94 -8.89 12.56
CA VAL A 174 7.24 -7.76 13.17
C VAL A 174 5.79 -7.75 12.68
N PRO A 175 4.79 -7.78 13.56
CA PRO A 175 3.40 -7.69 13.15
C PRO A 175 3.05 -6.29 12.60
N CYS A 176 2.01 -6.24 11.75
CA CYS A 176 1.30 -5.02 11.47
C CYS A 176 0.12 -4.95 12.44
N GLU A 177 0.11 -3.99 13.37
CA GLU A 177 -0.86 -3.99 14.48
C GLU A 177 -1.41 -2.60 14.84
N ASP A 178 -2.63 -2.59 15.41
CA ASP A 178 -3.33 -1.38 15.83
C ASP A 178 -3.56 -0.42 14.66
N ILE A 179 -4.10 -0.93 13.53
CA ILE A 179 -4.30 -0.17 12.29
C ILE A 179 -5.79 0.14 12.08
N ILE A 180 -6.09 1.36 11.71
CA ILE A 180 -7.45 1.80 11.35
C ILE A 180 -7.47 2.31 9.91
N VAL A 181 -8.30 1.69 9.07
CA VAL A 181 -8.67 2.15 7.73
C VAL A 181 -10.11 2.62 7.77
N LYS A 182 -10.37 3.93 7.64
CA LYS A 182 -11.75 4.44 7.75
C LYS A 182 -12.07 5.53 6.74
N ASN A 183 -13.33 5.56 6.32
CA ASN A 183 -13.85 6.59 5.40
C ASN A 183 -12.97 6.74 4.15
N CYS A 184 -12.49 5.61 3.60
CA CYS A 184 -11.68 5.56 2.40
C CYS A 184 -12.49 5.05 1.22
N THR A 185 -12.18 5.55 0.04
CA THR A 185 -12.68 5.02 -1.23
C THR A 185 -11.52 4.40 -2.00
N VAL A 186 -11.68 3.16 -2.42
CA VAL A 186 -10.69 2.43 -3.23
C VAL A 186 -11.29 2.10 -4.59
N THR A 187 -10.52 2.27 -5.65
CA THR A 187 -11.02 2.07 -7.01
C THR A 187 -9.98 1.41 -7.92
N GLY A 188 -10.46 0.78 -9.01
CA GLY A 188 -9.62 0.10 -10.01
C GLY A 188 -9.77 0.69 -11.41
N TYR A 189 -9.94 1.99 -11.54
CA TYR A 189 -9.97 2.66 -12.85
C TYR A 189 -8.57 2.77 -13.47
N LYS A 190 -8.51 2.89 -14.78
CA LYS A 190 -7.25 3.19 -15.48
C LYS A 190 -6.56 4.38 -14.87
N CYS A 191 -5.25 4.25 -14.66
CA CYS A 191 -4.43 5.32 -14.09
C CYS A 191 -4.59 6.63 -14.88
N GLY A 192 -4.86 7.72 -14.16
CA GLY A 192 -5.14 9.06 -14.67
C GLY A 192 -6.62 9.35 -14.87
N THR A 193 -7.46 8.33 -15.03
CA THR A 193 -8.88 8.55 -15.32
C THR A 193 -9.71 8.86 -14.09
N TYR A 194 -9.20 8.58 -12.91
CA TYR A 194 -9.83 9.04 -11.68
C TYR A 194 -9.65 10.55 -11.51
N LEU A 195 -8.43 11.06 -11.70
CA LEU A 195 -8.12 12.48 -11.54
C LEU A 195 -8.74 13.37 -12.63
N ASP A 196 -8.86 12.88 -13.87
CA ASP A 196 -9.53 13.64 -14.94
C ASP A 196 -11.04 13.51 -14.92
N GLY A 197 -11.60 12.68 -14.04
CA GLY A 197 -13.03 12.48 -13.83
C GLY A 197 -13.72 11.55 -14.84
N THR A 198 -13.01 10.99 -15.82
CA THR A 198 -13.59 10.10 -16.84
C THR A 198 -13.89 8.70 -16.30
N LYS A 199 -13.18 8.26 -15.26
CA LYS A 199 -13.40 7.00 -14.54
C LYS A 199 -13.56 5.79 -15.45
N VAL A 200 -12.59 5.57 -16.33
CA VAL A 200 -12.61 4.47 -17.29
C VAL A 200 -12.21 3.16 -16.59
N PRO A 201 -13.10 2.15 -16.54
CA PRO A 201 -12.77 0.86 -15.95
C PRO A 201 -11.62 0.16 -16.68
N GLU A 202 -10.76 -0.54 -15.95
CA GLU A 202 -9.82 -1.48 -16.55
C GLU A 202 -10.53 -2.74 -17.03
N PRO A 203 -10.02 -3.43 -18.05
CA PRO A 203 -10.55 -4.75 -18.44
C PRO A 203 -10.47 -5.76 -17.28
N VAL A 204 -11.51 -6.57 -17.14
CA VAL A 204 -11.80 -7.48 -16.01
C VAL A 204 -10.62 -8.31 -15.49
N ASN A 205 -9.68 -8.71 -16.34
CA ASN A 205 -8.59 -9.61 -15.95
C ASN A 205 -7.43 -8.94 -15.19
N TRP A 206 -7.44 -7.63 -15.03
CA TRP A 206 -6.31 -6.86 -14.52
C TRP A 206 -6.65 -5.94 -13.34
N VAL A 207 -7.92 -5.84 -12.99
CA VAL A 207 -8.38 -4.93 -11.93
C VAL A 207 -7.98 -5.46 -10.55
N CYS A 208 -7.36 -4.61 -9.76
CA CYS A 208 -7.11 -4.85 -8.36
C CYS A 208 -7.78 -3.79 -7.47
N GLY A 209 -7.14 -2.71 -7.13
CA GLY A 209 -7.73 -1.57 -6.43
C GLY A 209 -8.48 -1.93 -5.14
N ARG A 210 -7.94 -2.85 -4.32
CA ARG A 210 -8.64 -3.41 -3.16
C ARG A 210 -8.04 -2.97 -1.83
N ILE A 211 -8.75 -3.23 -0.74
CA ILE A 211 -8.17 -3.20 0.61
C ILE A 211 -7.72 -4.62 0.95
N LYS A 212 -6.44 -4.76 1.33
CA LYS A 212 -5.84 -6.08 1.53
C LYS A 212 -5.00 -6.16 2.81
N LEU A 213 -4.99 -7.32 3.42
CA LEU A 213 -3.97 -7.80 4.34
C LEU A 213 -3.16 -8.87 3.61
N GLY A 214 -1.86 -8.68 3.46
CA GLY A 214 -1.01 -9.63 2.76
C GLY A 214 -0.47 -9.16 1.40
N THR A 215 0.18 -10.03 0.63
CA THR A 215 0.51 -11.44 0.95
C THR A 215 1.69 -11.59 1.92
N GLU A 216 2.61 -10.59 2.02
CA GLU A 216 3.69 -10.60 3.00
C GLU A 216 3.11 -10.60 4.41
N SER A 217 3.24 -11.72 5.13
CA SER A 217 2.55 -11.96 6.41
C SER A 217 3.40 -12.66 7.46
N ASN A 218 4.71 -12.40 7.46
CA ASN A 218 5.64 -13.06 8.38
C ASN A 218 5.34 -12.81 9.87
N GLY A 219 4.99 -11.60 10.25
CA GLY A 219 4.63 -11.24 11.63
C GLY A 219 3.12 -11.28 11.91
N GLY A 220 2.34 -11.36 10.84
CA GLY A 220 0.88 -11.37 10.92
C GLY A 220 0.25 -9.99 11.17
N TYR A 221 -1.02 -10.01 11.52
CA TYR A 221 -1.87 -8.81 11.66
C TYR A 221 -2.65 -8.89 12.96
N ARG A 222 -2.73 -7.78 13.71
CA ARG A 222 -3.46 -7.72 14.98
C ARG A 222 -4.22 -6.41 15.12
N ASN A 223 -5.46 -6.50 15.63
CA ASN A 223 -6.27 -5.33 15.94
C ASN A 223 -6.43 -4.40 14.72
N ILE A 224 -6.94 -4.93 13.62
CA ILE A 224 -7.14 -4.20 12.37
C ILE A 224 -8.61 -3.81 12.25
N TYR A 225 -8.89 -2.54 12.01
CA TYR A 225 -10.23 -1.99 11.86
C TYR A 225 -10.42 -1.39 10.48
N ILE A 226 -11.34 -1.93 9.68
CA ILE A 226 -11.72 -1.41 8.36
C ILE A 226 -13.19 -0.99 8.46
N LYS A 227 -13.48 0.30 8.33
CA LYS A 227 -14.84 0.79 8.52
C LYS A 227 -15.20 1.98 7.65
N ASP A 228 -16.49 2.09 7.32
CA ASP A 228 -17.05 3.20 6.54
C ASP A 228 -16.32 3.38 5.18
N CYS A 229 -15.90 2.27 4.55
CA CYS A 229 -15.13 2.29 3.30
C CYS A 229 -15.99 1.93 2.08
N LYS A 230 -15.52 2.39 0.91
CA LYS A 230 -16.16 2.10 -0.37
C LYS A 230 -15.16 1.50 -1.36
N GLY A 231 -15.59 0.47 -2.08
CA GLY A 231 -14.88 -0.08 -3.24
C GLY A 231 -15.70 0.16 -4.50
N GLU A 232 -15.08 0.61 -5.57
CA GLU A 232 -15.73 0.81 -6.86
C GLU A 232 -14.84 0.31 -7.99
N TYR A 233 -15.34 -0.61 -8.81
CA TYR A 233 -14.53 -1.31 -9.81
C TYR A 233 -13.24 -1.87 -9.22
N SER A 234 -13.37 -2.64 -8.15
CA SER A 234 -12.25 -3.14 -7.36
C SER A 234 -12.34 -4.65 -7.13
N SER A 235 -11.28 -5.26 -6.64
CA SER A 235 -11.28 -6.68 -6.24
C SER A 235 -11.75 -6.92 -4.80
N GLY A 236 -12.49 -5.97 -4.21
CA GLY A 236 -13.13 -6.14 -2.91
C GLY A 236 -12.16 -6.10 -1.72
N LEU A 237 -12.33 -7.04 -0.80
CA LEU A 237 -11.51 -7.20 0.40
C LEU A 237 -10.74 -8.52 0.35
N ALA A 238 -9.45 -8.51 0.67
CA ALA A 238 -8.64 -9.73 0.73
C ALA A 238 -7.83 -9.79 2.03
N PHE A 239 -7.95 -10.91 2.76
CA PHE A 239 -7.21 -11.16 4.00
C PHE A 239 -6.40 -12.45 3.84
N GLU A 240 -5.10 -12.26 3.61
CA GLU A 240 -4.19 -13.34 3.21
C GLU A 240 -3.02 -13.45 4.19
N SER A 241 -3.04 -14.47 5.05
CA SER A 241 -1.89 -14.84 5.88
C SER A 241 -1.26 -16.11 5.31
N VAL A 242 -0.12 -15.98 4.64
CA VAL A 242 0.49 -17.08 3.86
C VAL A 242 1.99 -17.28 4.14
N ASP A 243 2.59 -16.46 5.01
CA ASP A 243 4.00 -16.52 5.36
C ASP A 243 4.18 -16.76 6.88
N GLN A 244 3.41 -17.70 7.44
CA GLN A 244 3.51 -18.15 8.83
C GLN A 244 3.06 -17.12 9.89
N GLY A 245 2.32 -16.08 9.52
CA GLY A 245 1.79 -15.09 10.46
C GLY A 245 0.44 -15.46 11.05
N LEU A 246 0.14 -14.90 12.21
CA LEU A 246 -1.19 -14.94 12.82
C LEU A 246 -1.99 -13.72 12.38
N MET A 247 -3.19 -13.93 11.88
CA MET A 247 -4.17 -12.89 11.60
C MET A 247 -5.25 -12.94 12.69
N GLU A 248 -5.29 -11.93 13.57
CA GLU A 248 -6.25 -11.94 14.69
C GLU A 248 -6.86 -10.56 14.98
N ASN A 249 -8.10 -10.59 15.48
CA ASN A 249 -8.85 -9.39 15.83
C ASN A 249 -9.00 -8.43 14.63
N ILE A 250 -9.55 -8.95 13.52
CA ILE A 250 -9.84 -8.20 12.31
C ILE A 250 -11.31 -7.80 12.33
N TYR A 251 -11.59 -6.52 12.24
CA TYR A 251 -12.95 -5.97 12.29
C TYR A 251 -13.28 -5.20 11.03
N VAL A 252 -14.32 -5.63 10.33
CA VAL A 252 -14.86 -4.95 9.15
C VAL A 252 -16.29 -4.52 9.44
N ASP A 253 -16.58 -3.26 9.21
CA ASP A 253 -17.92 -2.70 9.43
C ASP A 253 -18.27 -1.61 8.43
N CYS A 254 -19.50 -1.60 7.92
CA CYS A 254 -20.01 -0.57 7.02
C CYS A 254 -19.13 -0.39 5.75
N VAL A 255 -18.94 -1.46 4.98
CA VAL A 255 -18.22 -1.42 3.69
C VAL A 255 -19.19 -1.66 2.54
N THR A 256 -19.16 -0.77 1.55
CA THR A 256 -19.95 -0.92 0.32
C THR A 256 -19.01 -1.19 -0.85
N ILE A 257 -19.25 -2.26 -1.59
CA ILE A 257 -18.49 -2.64 -2.78
C ILE A 257 -19.44 -2.56 -3.98
N ASN A 258 -19.05 -1.85 -5.02
CA ASN A 258 -19.81 -1.70 -6.24
C ASN A 258 -18.95 -2.09 -7.45
N HIS A 259 -19.40 -3.08 -8.22
CA HIS A 259 -18.65 -3.68 -9.32
C HIS A 259 -17.30 -4.28 -8.86
N THR A 260 -17.35 -5.50 -8.34
CA THR A 260 -16.13 -6.29 -8.11
C THR A 260 -16.00 -7.40 -9.14
N HIS A 261 -14.79 -7.58 -9.67
CA HIS A 261 -14.48 -8.62 -10.66
C HIS A 261 -14.00 -9.92 -10.01
N HIS A 262 -13.71 -9.89 -8.72
CA HIS A 262 -13.35 -11.03 -7.91
C HIS A 262 -14.38 -11.26 -6.80
N TYR A 263 -14.04 -12.11 -5.85
CA TYR A 263 -14.89 -12.31 -4.68
C TYR A 263 -14.95 -11.00 -3.87
N PRO A 264 -16.13 -10.54 -3.49
CA PRO A 264 -16.24 -9.36 -2.60
C PRO A 264 -15.40 -9.48 -1.34
N ILE A 265 -15.27 -10.70 -0.81
CA ILE A 265 -14.44 -11.00 0.36
C ILE A 265 -13.68 -12.30 0.10
N TYR A 266 -12.36 -12.23 0.22
CA TYR A 266 -11.45 -13.37 0.13
C TYR A 266 -10.62 -13.50 1.40
N ILE A 267 -10.61 -14.66 2.03
CA ILE A 267 -9.85 -14.94 3.25
C ILE A 267 -9.08 -16.23 3.04
N THR A 268 -7.78 -16.21 3.29
CA THR A 268 -6.95 -17.42 3.20
C THR A 268 -5.85 -17.47 4.25
N THR A 269 -5.56 -18.70 4.71
CA THR A 269 -4.38 -19.02 5.51
C THR A 269 -3.57 -20.07 4.77
N GLY A 270 -2.66 -19.63 3.94
CA GLY A 270 -1.86 -20.49 3.07
C GLY A 270 -0.46 -20.80 3.59
N CYS A 271 0.35 -21.40 2.74
CA CYS A 271 1.72 -21.80 3.06
C CYS A 271 2.73 -21.40 1.96
N ARG A 272 2.73 -20.13 1.57
CA ARG A 272 3.75 -19.55 0.67
C ARG A 272 5.13 -19.56 1.35
N ASN A 273 5.15 -19.31 2.66
CA ASN A 273 6.30 -19.43 3.54
C ASN A 273 7.55 -18.65 3.06
N ARG A 274 7.38 -17.43 2.60
CA ARG A 274 8.48 -16.53 2.26
C ARG A 274 9.08 -15.94 3.55
N GLY A 275 10.09 -16.60 4.11
CA GLY A 275 10.75 -16.23 5.36
C GLY A 275 11.93 -17.14 5.69
N PRO A 276 12.58 -16.94 6.84
CA PRO A 276 13.64 -17.82 7.31
C PRO A 276 13.19 -19.27 7.37
N LYS A 277 14.02 -20.18 6.87
CA LYS A 277 13.70 -21.62 6.78
C LYS A 277 13.55 -22.30 8.15
N GLU A 278 14.13 -21.70 9.16
CA GLU A 278 14.08 -22.19 10.56
C GLU A 278 12.72 -21.97 11.20
N ARG A 279 11.87 -21.15 10.59
CA ARG A 279 10.51 -20.93 11.07
C ARG A 279 9.62 -22.14 10.77
N THR A 280 8.93 -22.59 11.77
CA THR A 280 7.98 -23.72 11.72
C THR A 280 6.53 -23.30 12.00
N ASP A 281 6.28 -22.01 12.19
CA ASP A 281 4.93 -21.49 12.41
C ASP A 281 4.02 -21.81 11.22
N VAL A 282 2.75 -21.92 11.49
CA VAL A 282 1.71 -22.10 10.47
C VAL A 282 0.86 -20.85 10.41
N SER A 283 0.57 -20.38 9.20
CA SER A 283 -0.35 -19.27 9.00
C SER A 283 -1.72 -19.62 9.60
N THR A 284 -2.22 -18.74 10.44
CA THR A 284 -3.51 -18.94 11.13
C THR A 284 -4.35 -17.67 11.15
N GLY A 285 -5.67 -17.84 11.29
CA GLY A 285 -6.62 -16.73 11.43
C GLY A 285 -7.62 -17.00 12.55
N ARG A 286 -7.90 -15.97 13.36
CA ARG A 286 -8.94 -16.03 14.40
C ARG A 286 -9.54 -14.67 14.70
N ASN A 287 -10.75 -14.68 15.25
CA ASN A 287 -11.45 -13.45 15.64
C ASN A 287 -11.59 -12.46 14.47
N ILE A 288 -12.11 -12.93 13.33
CA ILE A 288 -12.39 -12.12 12.16
C ILE A 288 -13.88 -11.82 12.15
N PHE A 289 -14.24 -10.55 12.31
CA PHE A 289 -15.62 -10.08 12.40
C PHE A 289 -15.96 -9.22 11.21
N ILE A 290 -16.91 -9.62 10.40
CA ILE A 290 -17.35 -8.90 9.21
C ILE A 290 -18.86 -8.67 9.34
N LYS A 291 -19.26 -7.39 9.33
CA LYS A 291 -20.66 -7.00 9.41
C LYS A 291 -20.96 -5.79 8.52
N ASN A 292 -22.22 -5.64 8.14
CA ASN A 292 -22.68 -4.50 7.36
C ASN A 292 -21.88 -4.30 6.05
N VAL A 293 -21.51 -5.40 5.38
CA VAL A 293 -20.84 -5.35 4.08
C VAL A 293 -21.89 -5.57 3.00
N THR A 294 -21.98 -4.64 2.06
CA THR A 294 -22.90 -4.71 0.92
C THR A 294 -22.09 -4.77 -0.36
N CYS A 295 -22.36 -5.76 -1.20
CA CYS A 295 -21.87 -5.81 -2.58
C CYS A 295 -23.05 -5.65 -3.54
N LEU A 296 -23.02 -4.61 -4.37
CA LEU A 296 -24.13 -4.30 -5.28
C LEU A 296 -24.02 -5.08 -6.61
N HIS A 297 -22.81 -5.25 -7.11
CA HIS A 297 -22.52 -6.00 -8.35
C HIS A 297 -21.23 -6.78 -8.19
N ALA A 298 -21.29 -8.09 -8.43
CA ALA A 298 -20.15 -8.98 -8.43
C ALA A 298 -20.20 -9.92 -9.63
N ASP A 299 -19.10 -10.08 -10.32
CA ASP A 299 -18.99 -11.04 -11.42
C ASP A 299 -18.70 -12.46 -10.92
N SER A 300 -18.44 -12.61 -9.62
CA SER A 300 -18.18 -13.88 -8.98
C SER A 300 -19.46 -14.62 -8.60
N ILE A 301 -19.38 -15.96 -8.64
CA ILE A 301 -20.46 -16.84 -8.20
C ILE A 301 -20.54 -16.99 -6.67
N ALA A 302 -19.57 -16.48 -5.93
CA ALA A 302 -19.53 -16.55 -4.47
C ALA A 302 -19.25 -15.16 -3.86
N GLY A 303 -20.01 -14.81 -2.83
CA GLY A 303 -19.81 -13.55 -2.10
C GLY A 303 -18.59 -13.58 -1.17
N ILE A 304 -18.29 -14.73 -0.57
CA ILE A 304 -17.16 -14.95 0.34
C ILE A 304 -16.51 -16.28 0.00
N ILE A 305 -15.18 -16.25 -0.08
CA ILE A 305 -14.35 -17.47 -0.15
C ILE A 305 -13.41 -17.48 1.06
N ILE A 306 -13.38 -18.61 1.75
CA ILE A 306 -12.46 -18.87 2.87
C ILE A 306 -11.71 -20.17 2.56
N THR A 307 -10.38 -20.12 2.54
CA THR A 307 -9.52 -21.27 2.20
C THR A 307 -8.35 -21.42 3.17
#